data_51da4eec266ab326edc41dbe5695f753
#
_entry.id   51da4eec266ab326edc41dbe5695f753
#
_cell.length_a   1.000
_cell.length_b   1.000
_cell.length_c   1.000
_cell.angle_alpha   90.00
_cell.angle_beta   90.00
_cell.angle_gamma   90.00
#
_symmetry.space_group_name_H-M   'P 1'
#
loop_
_entity.id
_entity.type
_entity.pdbx_description
1 polymer ?
#
loop_
_entity_poly.entity_id
_entity_poly.type
_entity_poly.pdbx_seq_one_letter_code
_entity_poly.pdbx_strand_id
1 'polypeptide(L)'
;MDIHSKAKNLIEMIQTASVEWKPLGEVVPISRGKRLVRSQLQDSGQYPVYQNSLQPLGFYDDQNCRAYMTFVIAAGAAGEIGFSDIEFWAADDCYYFDCPKEILHDKFLYYFLLSERHQLTSQIRKASVPRLGRVSIEKIKIPIPPLETQQKIVKILDKFTEMEATLEAELALRKRQYQYYRDFLLDFDNQIGGDS
;
A
#
# COMPACT_ATOMS: atom_id res chain seq x y z
N MET A 1 -23.58 12.87 9.81
CA MET A 1 -23.14 11.81 10.76
C MET A 1 -21.62 11.84 10.78
N ASP A 2 -21.04 12.14 11.93
CA ASP A 2 -19.63 12.34 12.15
C ASP A 2 -18.83 11.02 11.96
N ILE A 3 -17.56 11.11 11.53
CA ILE A 3 -16.65 9.97 11.34
C ILE A 3 -16.54 9.13 12.62
N HIS A 4 -16.52 9.78 13.78
CA HIS A 4 -16.46 9.13 15.08
C HIS A 4 -17.68 8.24 15.37
N SER A 5 -18.89 8.70 15.04
CA SER A 5 -20.13 7.93 15.18
C SER A 5 -20.14 6.70 14.24
N LYS A 6 -19.62 6.86 13.02
CA LYS A 6 -19.51 5.75 12.06
C LYS A 6 -18.49 4.71 12.53
N ALA A 7 -17.35 5.16 13.08
CA ALA A 7 -16.35 4.27 13.64
C ALA A 7 -16.88 3.47 14.83
N LYS A 8 -17.65 4.10 15.73
CA LYS A 8 -18.28 3.44 16.88
C LYS A 8 -19.23 2.34 16.43
N ASN A 9 -20.13 2.64 15.49
CA ASN A 9 -21.07 1.65 14.95
C ASN A 9 -20.35 0.48 14.27
N LEU A 10 -19.21 0.75 13.62
CA LEU A 10 -18.41 -0.30 13.00
C LEU A 10 -17.72 -1.19 14.04
N ILE A 11 -17.21 -0.61 15.13
CA ILE A 11 -16.60 -1.37 16.23
C ILE A 11 -17.65 -2.32 16.83
N GLU A 12 -18.88 -1.85 17.09
CA GLU A 12 -19.98 -2.68 17.54
C GLU A 12 -20.31 -3.83 16.56
N MET A 13 -20.33 -3.53 15.26
CA MET A 13 -20.53 -4.55 14.22
C MET A 13 -19.40 -5.60 14.20
N ILE A 14 -18.14 -5.18 14.35
CA ILE A 14 -16.99 -6.09 14.38
C ILE A 14 -17.07 -6.99 15.62
N GLN A 15 -17.43 -6.42 16.78
CA GLN A 15 -17.54 -7.17 18.04
C GLN A 15 -18.66 -8.20 18.03
N THR A 16 -19.72 -7.98 17.24
CA THR A 16 -20.89 -8.88 17.13
C THR A 16 -20.81 -9.81 15.92
N ALA A 17 -19.90 -9.57 14.97
CA ALA A 17 -19.75 -10.40 13.79
C ALA A 17 -19.15 -11.75 14.13
N SER A 18 -19.72 -12.81 13.57
CA SER A 18 -19.05 -14.12 13.53
C SER A 18 -17.87 -14.03 12.55
N VAL A 19 -16.64 -14.17 13.06
CA VAL A 19 -15.41 -14.07 12.27
C VAL A 19 -14.70 -15.40 12.27
N GLU A 20 -14.54 -15.95 11.08
CA GLU A 20 -13.73 -17.16 10.88
C GLU A 20 -12.29 -16.75 10.53
N TRP A 21 -11.30 -17.39 11.17
CA TRP A 21 -9.89 -17.18 10.89
C TRP A 21 -9.34 -18.31 10.05
N LYS A 22 -8.81 -17.99 8.87
CA LYS A 22 -8.24 -18.98 7.94
C LYS A 22 -6.81 -18.61 7.53
N PRO A 23 -5.94 -19.59 7.25
CA PRO A 23 -4.68 -19.33 6.57
C PRO A 23 -4.94 -18.64 5.23
N LEU A 24 -4.16 -17.61 4.90
CA LEU A 24 -4.36 -16.82 3.69
C LEU A 24 -4.29 -17.66 2.41
N GLY A 25 -3.38 -18.66 2.40
CA GLY A 25 -3.25 -19.58 1.26
C GLY A 25 -4.43 -20.51 1.03
N GLU A 26 -5.33 -20.67 2.02
CA GLU A 26 -6.59 -21.40 1.85
C GLU A 26 -7.72 -20.55 1.29
N VAL A 27 -7.60 -19.22 1.41
CA VAL A 27 -8.64 -18.25 1.02
C VAL A 27 -8.33 -17.61 -0.33
N VAL A 28 -7.05 -17.33 -0.60
CA VAL A 28 -6.64 -16.53 -1.76
C VAL A 28 -5.57 -17.26 -2.56
N PRO A 29 -5.75 -17.43 -3.87
CA PRO A 29 -4.69 -17.81 -4.77
C PRO A 29 -3.55 -16.78 -4.73
N ILE A 30 -2.35 -17.23 -4.35
CA ILE A 30 -1.14 -16.41 -4.32
C ILE A 30 -0.28 -16.78 -5.50
N SER A 31 -0.08 -15.86 -6.41
CA SER A 31 0.71 -16.08 -7.62
C SER A 31 2.00 -15.28 -7.59
N ARG A 32 3.04 -15.84 -8.20
CA ARG A 32 4.29 -15.12 -8.40
C ARG A 32 4.25 -14.40 -9.74
N GLY A 33 4.75 -13.18 -9.77
CA GLY A 33 4.88 -12.41 -11.00
C GLY A 33 5.83 -13.05 -12.01
N LYS A 34 5.85 -12.52 -13.22
CA LYS A 34 6.63 -13.03 -14.36
C LYS A 34 7.82 -12.13 -14.63
N ARG A 35 8.99 -12.73 -14.79
CA ARG A 35 10.21 -12.00 -15.11
C ARG A 35 10.05 -11.15 -16.37
N LEU A 36 10.48 -9.90 -16.27
CA LEU A 36 10.63 -8.97 -17.37
C LEU A 36 12.10 -8.56 -17.46
N VAL A 37 12.67 -8.51 -18.65
CA VAL A 37 14.05 -8.08 -18.83
C VAL A 37 14.10 -6.57 -19.06
N ARG A 38 15.18 -5.93 -18.62
CA ARG A 38 15.32 -4.45 -18.68
C ARG A 38 15.10 -3.86 -20.07
N SER A 39 15.48 -4.58 -21.12
CA SER A 39 15.29 -4.13 -22.50
C SER A 39 13.84 -4.06 -22.96
N GLN A 40 12.91 -4.62 -22.18
CA GLN A 40 11.47 -4.56 -22.43
C GLN A 40 10.79 -3.41 -21.67
N LEU A 41 11.50 -2.80 -20.72
CA LEU A 41 10.97 -1.68 -19.94
C LEU A 41 11.04 -0.39 -20.75
N GLN A 42 10.04 0.44 -20.57
CA GLN A 42 9.90 1.77 -21.15
C GLN A 42 9.90 2.81 -20.01
N ASP A 43 10.38 4.03 -20.31
CA ASP A 43 10.33 5.16 -19.36
C ASP A 43 8.90 5.67 -19.15
N SER A 44 8.02 5.46 -20.12
CA SER A 44 6.60 5.74 -20.08
C SER A 44 5.84 4.68 -20.84
N GLY A 45 4.63 4.33 -20.41
CA GLY A 45 3.82 3.29 -21.03
C GLY A 45 2.50 3.09 -20.32
N GLN A 46 1.77 2.05 -20.72
CA GLN A 46 0.40 1.84 -20.26
C GLN A 46 0.34 1.26 -18.85
N TYR A 47 1.22 0.29 -18.53
CA TYR A 47 1.15 -0.45 -17.27
C TYR A 47 2.44 -0.30 -16.46
N PRO A 48 2.37 0.13 -15.20
CA PRO A 48 3.55 0.18 -14.34
C PRO A 48 4.06 -1.22 -14.01
N VAL A 49 5.37 -1.37 -13.93
CA VAL A 49 6.04 -2.64 -13.61
C VAL A 49 6.59 -2.58 -12.19
N TYR A 50 6.07 -3.42 -11.30
CA TYR A 50 6.59 -3.57 -9.94
C TYR A 50 7.50 -4.80 -9.84
N GLN A 51 8.66 -4.64 -9.21
CA GLN A 51 9.62 -5.72 -9.03
C GLN A 51 10.12 -5.82 -7.60
N ASN A 52 11.05 -4.97 -7.21
CA ASN A 52 11.80 -5.06 -5.95
C ASN A 52 11.52 -3.91 -4.97
N SER A 53 10.58 -3.04 -5.29
CA SER A 53 10.09 -1.93 -4.46
C SER A 53 8.66 -1.57 -4.85
N LEU A 54 8.01 -0.70 -4.05
CA LEU A 54 6.69 -0.14 -4.36
C LEU A 54 6.77 0.99 -5.40
N GLN A 55 7.97 1.45 -5.76
CA GLN A 55 8.13 2.37 -6.88
C GLN A 55 8.21 1.55 -8.17
N PRO A 56 7.45 1.92 -9.22
CA PRO A 56 7.56 1.25 -10.51
C PRO A 56 8.99 1.30 -11.05
N LEU A 57 9.48 0.17 -11.55
CA LEU A 57 10.78 0.06 -12.20
C LEU A 57 10.78 0.71 -13.60
N GLY A 58 9.64 0.87 -14.19
CA GLY A 58 9.34 1.39 -15.52
C GLY A 58 7.94 1.01 -15.93
N PHE A 59 7.68 1.02 -17.23
CA PHE A 59 6.39 0.68 -17.81
C PHE A 59 6.52 -0.44 -18.84
N TYR A 60 5.38 -1.10 -19.13
CA TYR A 60 5.29 -2.14 -20.15
C TYR A 60 3.95 -2.05 -20.88
N ASP A 61 3.87 -2.62 -22.09
CA ASP A 61 2.68 -2.56 -22.95
C ASP A 61 1.65 -3.66 -22.64
N ASP A 62 1.99 -4.60 -21.77
CA ASP A 62 1.11 -5.70 -21.35
C ASP A 62 1.00 -5.75 -19.82
N GLN A 63 -0.03 -6.41 -19.31
CA GLN A 63 -0.30 -6.56 -17.89
C GLN A 63 -0.50 -8.04 -17.54
N ASN A 64 -0.16 -8.42 -16.30
CA ASN A 64 -0.44 -9.72 -15.74
C ASN A 64 -1.25 -9.67 -14.44
N CYS A 65 -1.58 -8.45 -14.00
CA CYS A 65 -2.39 -8.19 -12.83
C CYS A 65 -3.50 -7.20 -13.19
N ARG A 66 -4.73 -7.50 -12.75
CA ARG A 66 -5.87 -6.61 -12.91
C ARG A 66 -5.78 -5.38 -12.01
N ALA A 67 -6.59 -4.37 -12.27
CA ALA A 67 -6.80 -3.27 -11.34
C ALA A 67 -7.38 -3.74 -9.99
N TYR A 68 -7.18 -2.92 -8.97
CA TYR A 68 -7.63 -3.15 -7.59
C TYR A 68 -7.07 -4.46 -7.01
N MET A 69 -5.75 -4.65 -7.11
CA MET A 69 -5.10 -5.85 -6.64
C MET A 69 -4.00 -5.54 -5.62
N THR A 70 -3.96 -6.36 -4.57
CA THR A 70 -2.89 -6.34 -3.57
C THR A 70 -1.72 -7.16 -4.04
N PHE A 71 -0.50 -6.69 -3.75
CA PHE A 71 0.73 -7.44 -4.02
C PHE A 71 1.76 -7.22 -2.89
N VAL A 72 2.75 -8.09 -2.81
CA VAL A 72 3.84 -8.03 -1.82
C VAL A 72 5.17 -8.20 -2.54
N ILE A 73 6.14 -7.36 -2.18
CA ILE A 73 7.51 -7.48 -2.67
C ILE A 73 8.18 -8.67 -1.98
N ALA A 74 8.69 -9.61 -2.78
CA ALA A 74 9.31 -10.84 -2.31
C ALA A 74 10.83 -10.74 -2.17
N ALA A 75 11.48 -9.85 -2.92
CA ALA A 75 12.93 -9.64 -2.87
C ALA A 75 13.28 -8.16 -3.06
N GLY A 76 14.39 -7.71 -2.48
CA GLY A 76 14.76 -6.30 -2.38
C GLY A 76 14.09 -5.67 -1.18
N ALA A 77 13.08 -4.83 -1.36
CA ALA A 77 12.23 -4.32 -0.29
C ALA A 77 11.23 -5.39 0.20
N ALA A 78 11.75 -6.60 0.51
CA ALA A 78 10.94 -7.74 0.86
C ALA A 78 10.01 -7.44 2.04
N GLY A 79 8.74 -7.85 1.94
CA GLY A 79 7.71 -7.60 2.94
C GLY A 79 7.00 -6.25 2.80
N GLU A 80 7.36 -5.42 1.83
CA GLU A 80 6.54 -4.27 1.47
C GLU A 80 5.28 -4.71 0.75
N ILE A 81 4.17 -4.07 1.12
CA ILE A 81 2.82 -4.41 0.67
C ILE A 81 2.31 -3.25 -0.20
N GLY A 82 1.95 -3.55 -1.44
CA GLY A 82 1.40 -2.61 -2.40
C GLY A 82 -0.06 -2.90 -2.73
N PHE A 83 -0.74 -1.86 -3.18
CA PHE A 83 -2.07 -1.94 -3.79
C PHE A 83 -2.07 -1.09 -5.04
N SER A 84 -2.56 -1.62 -6.15
CA SER A 84 -2.71 -0.87 -7.39
C SER A 84 -4.18 -0.77 -7.76
N ASP A 85 -4.65 0.43 -7.99
CA ASP A 85 -5.99 0.75 -8.48
C ASP A 85 -6.12 0.68 -10.00
N ILE A 86 -4.98 0.52 -10.68
CA ILE A 86 -4.88 0.30 -12.12
C ILE A 86 -4.25 -1.06 -12.41
N GLU A 87 -4.42 -1.54 -13.64
CA GLU A 87 -3.74 -2.73 -14.13
C GLU A 87 -2.22 -2.53 -14.15
N PHE A 88 -1.46 -3.60 -13.91
CA PHE A 88 -0.02 -3.51 -13.80
C PHE A 88 0.67 -4.83 -14.16
N TRP A 89 1.99 -4.78 -14.30
CA TRP A 89 2.83 -5.96 -14.42
C TRP A 89 3.55 -6.23 -13.10
N ALA A 90 3.29 -7.38 -12.50
CA ALA A 90 4.07 -7.91 -11.40
C ALA A 90 5.25 -8.72 -11.95
N ALA A 91 6.47 -8.30 -11.64
CA ALA A 91 7.68 -9.06 -12.00
C ALA A 91 7.96 -10.19 -11.00
N ASP A 92 9.00 -10.97 -11.26
CA ASP A 92 9.29 -12.22 -10.53
C ASP A 92 9.71 -12.05 -9.05
N ASP A 93 9.97 -10.83 -8.61
CA ASP A 93 10.18 -10.51 -7.20
C ASP A 93 8.91 -10.00 -6.47
N CYS A 94 7.73 -10.20 -7.07
CA CYS A 94 6.42 -9.89 -6.48
C CYS A 94 5.57 -11.15 -6.31
N TYR A 95 4.75 -11.18 -5.26
CA TYR A 95 3.57 -12.03 -5.14
C TYR A 95 2.32 -11.17 -5.22
N TYR A 96 1.30 -11.61 -5.96
CA TYR A 96 0.02 -10.94 -6.06
C TYR A 96 -1.12 -11.87 -5.66
N PHE A 97 -2.24 -11.27 -5.25
CA PHE A 97 -3.35 -11.95 -4.61
C PHE A 97 -4.61 -11.80 -5.46
N ASP A 98 -5.15 -12.90 -5.95
CA ASP A 98 -6.43 -12.87 -6.69
C ASP A 98 -7.57 -13.22 -5.74
N CYS A 99 -8.09 -12.20 -5.04
CA CYS A 99 -9.13 -12.40 -4.05
C CYS A 99 -10.44 -12.87 -4.67
N PRO A 100 -11.05 -13.97 -4.16
CA PRO A 100 -12.40 -14.37 -4.53
C PRO A 100 -13.40 -13.32 -4.03
N LYS A 101 -14.04 -12.59 -4.94
CA LYS A 101 -14.86 -11.40 -4.65
C LYS A 101 -16.08 -11.67 -3.77
N GLU A 102 -16.52 -12.92 -3.72
CA GLU A 102 -17.64 -13.39 -2.89
C GLU A 102 -17.25 -13.56 -1.42
N ILE A 103 -15.94 -13.61 -1.11
CA ILE A 103 -15.41 -13.93 0.22
C ILE A 103 -14.57 -12.80 0.77
N LEU A 104 -13.71 -12.21 -0.07
CA LEU A 104 -12.67 -11.29 0.38
C LEU A 104 -12.56 -10.06 -0.55
N HIS A 105 -12.65 -8.89 0.07
CA HIS A 105 -12.43 -7.60 -0.60
C HIS A 105 -10.92 -7.34 -0.74
N ASP A 106 -10.42 -7.04 -1.96
CA ASP A 106 -9.00 -6.85 -2.25
C ASP A 106 -8.33 -5.81 -1.33
N LYS A 107 -8.97 -4.67 -1.11
CA LYS A 107 -8.42 -3.60 -0.29
C LYS A 107 -8.51 -3.89 1.21
N PHE A 108 -9.44 -4.75 1.64
CA PHE A 108 -9.47 -5.27 3.00
C PHE A 108 -8.24 -6.15 3.26
N LEU A 109 -7.89 -7.03 2.31
CA LEU A 109 -6.64 -7.79 2.38
C LEU A 109 -5.42 -6.88 2.48
N TYR A 110 -5.36 -5.81 1.67
CA TYR A 110 -4.29 -4.83 1.71
C TYR A 110 -4.11 -4.23 3.11
N TYR A 111 -5.17 -3.67 3.68
CA TYR A 111 -5.13 -3.08 5.01
C TYR A 111 -4.81 -4.09 6.11
N PHE A 112 -5.35 -5.30 5.99
CA PHE A 112 -5.03 -6.38 6.92
C PHE A 112 -3.54 -6.74 6.87
N LEU A 113 -2.97 -6.94 5.68
CA LEU A 113 -1.55 -7.23 5.54
C LEU A 113 -0.67 -6.09 6.06
N LEU A 114 -1.06 -4.83 5.88
CA LEU A 114 -0.37 -3.68 6.46
C LEU A 114 -0.34 -3.75 7.99
N SER A 115 -1.45 -4.11 8.64
CA SER A 115 -1.51 -4.26 10.11
C SER A 115 -0.65 -5.43 10.59
N GLU A 116 -0.51 -6.48 9.79
CA GLU A 116 0.29 -7.69 10.09
C GLU A 116 1.70 -7.65 9.47
N ARG A 117 2.14 -6.48 9.01
CA ARG A 117 3.45 -6.32 8.36
C ARG A 117 4.61 -6.91 9.17
N HIS A 118 4.54 -6.84 10.49
CA HIS A 118 5.56 -7.42 11.37
C HIS A 118 5.68 -8.95 11.22
N GLN A 119 4.59 -9.67 10.96
CA GLN A 119 4.63 -11.11 10.70
C GLN A 119 5.37 -11.41 9.39
N LEU A 120 5.11 -10.63 8.33
CA LEU A 120 5.83 -10.77 7.06
C LEU A 120 7.32 -10.48 7.22
N THR A 121 7.66 -9.36 7.87
CA THR A 121 9.06 -8.94 8.03
C THR A 121 9.87 -9.87 8.93
N SER A 122 9.26 -10.48 9.94
CA SER A 122 9.90 -11.48 10.79
C SER A 122 10.30 -12.76 10.06
N GLN A 123 9.66 -13.08 8.94
CA GLN A 123 9.91 -14.26 8.11
C GLN A 123 10.92 -14.01 6.97
N ILE A 124 11.43 -12.78 6.85
CA ILE A 124 12.39 -12.45 5.81
C ILE A 124 13.73 -13.13 6.10
N ARG A 125 14.21 -13.90 5.15
CA ARG A 125 15.54 -14.48 5.21
C ARG A 125 16.58 -13.38 4.99
N LYS A 126 17.42 -13.16 6.02
CA LYS A 126 18.53 -12.21 5.96
C LYS A 126 19.67 -12.82 5.12
N ALA A 127 19.81 -12.36 3.89
CA ALA A 127 20.88 -12.68 2.97
C ALA A 127 21.37 -11.37 2.31
N SER A 128 22.32 -11.45 1.36
CA SER A 128 22.74 -10.29 0.57
C SER A 128 21.55 -9.58 -0.12
N VAL A 129 20.55 -10.34 -0.53
CA VAL A 129 19.24 -9.83 -0.96
C VAL A 129 18.19 -10.43 -0.02
N PRO A 130 17.49 -9.62 0.80
CA PRO A 130 16.40 -10.09 1.65
C PRO A 130 15.30 -10.75 0.82
N ARG A 131 14.78 -11.88 1.28
CA ARG A 131 13.73 -12.64 0.55
C ARG A 131 12.63 -13.12 1.47
N LEU A 132 11.39 -12.92 1.02
CA LEU A 132 10.18 -13.44 1.63
C LEU A 132 9.69 -14.66 0.83
N GLY A 133 9.49 -15.77 1.52
CA GLY A 133 8.98 -17.01 0.89
C GLY A 133 7.46 -17.02 0.81
N ARG A 134 6.89 -17.56 -0.26
CA ARG A 134 5.44 -17.72 -0.46
C ARG A 134 4.76 -18.44 0.73
N VAL A 135 5.36 -19.51 1.22
CA VAL A 135 4.82 -20.30 2.37
C VAL A 135 4.65 -19.45 3.63
N SER A 136 5.51 -18.44 3.84
CA SER A 136 5.37 -17.55 4.98
C SER A 136 4.14 -16.65 4.87
N ILE A 137 3.78 -16.24 3.66
CA ILE A 137 2.57 -15.45 3.38
C ILE A 137 1.33 -16.31 3.50
N GLU A 138 1.36 -17.54 2.96
CA GLU A 138 0.24 -18.48 3.00
C GLU A 138 -0.20 -18.86 4.42
N LYS A 139 0.72 -18.86 5.38
CA LYS A 139 0.46 -19.19 6.79
C LYS A 139 -0.16 -18.06 7.62
N ILE A 140 -0.17 -16.85 7.13
CA ILE A 140 -0.80 -15.73 7.85
C ILE A 140 -2.29 -16.01 7.98
N LYS A 141 -2.80 -15.96 9.21
CA LYS A 141 -4.23 -16.13 9.46
C LYS A 141 -4.94 -14.81 9.24
N ILE A 142 -5.93 -14.81 8.35
CA ILE A 142 -6.79 -13.65 8.05
C ILE A 142 -8.18 -13.85 8.62
N PRO A 143 -8.78 -12.82 9.24
CA PRO A 143 -10.19 -12.86 9.63
C PRO A 143 -11.08 -12.65 8.41
N ILE A 144 -12.16 -13.41 8.32
CA ILE A 144 -13.14 -13.33 7.22
C ILE A 144 -14.49 -12.89 7.80
N PRO A 145 -14.68 -11.60 8.10
CA PRO A 145 -16.00 -11.09 8.42
C PRO A 145 -16.87 -10.99 7.16
N PRO A 146 -18.19 -10.79 7.30
CA PRO A 146 -19.09 -10.57 6.17
C PRO A 146 -18.58 -9.47 5.25
N LEU A 147 -18.77 -9.60 3.93
CA LEU A 147 -18.29 -8.64 2.92
C LEU A 147 -18.74 -7.19 3.19
N GLU A 148 -19.97 -7.02 3.68
CA GLU A 148 -20.47 -5.70 4.07
C GLU A 148 -19.62 -5.05 5.17
N THR A 149 -19.17 -5.85 6.14
CA THR A 149 -18.27 -5.39 7.21
C THR A 149 -16.90 -5.03 6.64
N GLN A 150 -16.34 -5.88 5.76
CA GLN A 150 -15.07 -5.60 5.08
C GLN A 150 -15.13 -4.26 4.30
N GLN A 151 -16.20 -4.06 3.51
CA GLN A 151 -16.41 -2.82 2.74
C GLN A 151 -16.52 -1.58 3.64
N LYS A 152 -17.20 -1.68 4.78
CA LYS A 152 -17.30 -0.58 5.75
C LYS A 152 -15.94 -0.25 6.37
N ILE A 153 -15.15 -1.26 6.73
CA ILE A 153 -13.77 -1.10 7.21
C ILE A 153 -12.93 -0.37 6.16
N VAL A 154 -12.92 -0.86 4.93
CA VAL A 154 -12.18 -0.26 3.82
C VAL A 154 -12.56 1.21 3.63
N LYS A 155 -13.87 1.51 3.58
CA LYS A 155 -14.36 2.89 3.41
C LYS A 155 -13.90 3.85 4.51
N ILE A 156 -13.75 3.38 5.74
CA ILE A 156 -13.27 4.21 6.84
C ILE A 156 -11.75 4.39 6.73
N LEU A 157 -11.01 3.32 6.48
CA LEU A 157 -9.54 3.38 6.35
C LEU A 157 -9.12 4.23 5.14
N ASP A 158 -9.84 4.13 4.00
CA ASP A 158 -9.60 4.98 2.84
C ASP A 158 -9.73 6.47 3.19
N LYS A 159 -10.74 6.83 3.99
CA LYS A 159 -10.90 8.22 4.44
C LYS A 159 -9.78 8.69 5.35
N PHE A 160 -9.28 7.84 6.23
CA PHE A 160 -8.15 8.21 7.08
C PHE A 160 -6.88 8.38 6.24
N THR A 161 -6.63 7.51 5.27
CA THR A 161 -5.49 7.64 4.35
C THR A 161 -5.58 8.93 3.51
N GLU A 162 -6.77 9.29 3.01
CA GLU A 162 -7.00 10.54 2.29
C GLU A 162 -6.77 11.78 3.18
N MET A 163 -7.24 11.72 4.43
CA MET A 163 -7.01 12.80 5.39
C MET A 163 -5.53 12.93 5.76
N GLU A 164 -4.82 11.82 5.96
CA GLU A 164 -3.37 11.79 6.22
C GLU A 164 -2.60 12.47 5.09
N ALA A 165 -2.86 12.08 3.84
CA ALA A 165 -2.23 12.69 2.66
C ALA A 165 -2.50 14.21 2.57
N THR A 166 -3.73 14.64 2.88
CA THR A 166 -4.11 16.06 2.90
C THR A 166 -3.35 16.84 3.97
N LEU A 167 -3.24 16.29 5.17
CA LEU A 167 -2.50 16.91 6.28
C LEU A 167 -0.99 16.99 6.00
N GLU A 168 -0.41 15.95 5.39
CA GLU A 168 0.99 15.97 4.97
C GLU A 168 1.27 17.04 3.93
N ALA A 169 0.37 17.19 2.93
CA ALA A 169 0.48 18.25 1.93
C ALA A 169 0.37 19.65 2.55
N GLU A 170 -0.58 19.87 3.48
CA GLU A 170 -0.71 21.13 4.20
C GLU A 170 0.54 21.41 5.04
N LEU A 171 1.04 20.43 5.77
CA LEU A 171 2.27 20.57 6.56
C LEU A 171 3.47 20.99 5.68
N ALA A 172 3.61 20.37 4.51
CA ALA A 172 4.67 20.73 3.56
C ALA A 172 4.55 22.18 3.10
N LEU A 173 3.33 22.65 2.79
CA LEU A 173 3.07 24.06 2.43
C LEU A 173 3.39 25.02 3.57
N ARG A 174 3.00 24.69 4.81
CA ARG A 174 3.29 25.52 6.00
C ARG A 174 4.79 25.60 6.28
N LYS A 175 5.52 24.49 6.10
CA LYS A 175 7.00 24.50 6.22
C LYS A 175 7.65 25.42 5.21
N ARG A 176 7.20 25.40 3.93
CA ARG A 176 7.70 26.30 2.88
C ARG A 176 7.38 27.77 3.21
N GLN A 177 6.16 28.05 3.66
CA GLN A 177 5.74 29.40 4.08
C GLN A 177 6.61 29.91 5.23
N TYR A 178 6.85 29.07 6.24
CA TYR A 178 7.71 29.41 7.37
C TYR A 178 9.15 29.72 6.91
N GLN A 179 9.72 28.89 6.05
CA GLN A 179 11.07 29.11 5.51
C GLN A 179 11.15 30.44 4.76
N TYR A 180 10.18 30.71 3.87
CA TYR A 180 10.13 31.95 3.13
C TYR A 180 10.10 33.19 4.04
N TYR A 181 9.19 33.24 5.01
CA TYR A 181 9.09 34.39 5.91
C TYR A 181 10.28 34.51 6.85
N ARG A 182 10.82 33.39 7.33
CA ARG A 182 12.04 33.40 8.14
C ARG A 182 13.19 34.03 7.37
N ASP A 183 13.43 33.58 6.17
CA ASP A 183 14.55 34.05 5.37
C ASP A 183 14.32 35.51 4.94
N PHE A 184 13.11 35.87 4.54
CA PHE A 184 12.74 37.23 4.22
C PHE A 184 12.89 38.20 5.41
N LEU A 185 12.38 37.83 6.59
CA LEU A 185 12.40 38.69 7.77
C LEU A 185 13.81 38.82 8.38
N LEU A 186 14.72 37.89 8.13
CA LEU A 186 16.10 37.91 8.62
C LEU A 186 17.12 38.41 7.60
N ASP A 187 16.67 38.77 6.40
CA ASP A 187 17.51 39.32 5.34
C ASP A 187 17.65 40.89 5.52
N PHE A 188 18.39 41.26 6.57
CA PHE A 188 18.61 42.69 6.91
C PHE A 188 19.42 43.42 5.85
N ASP A 189 20.31 42.76 5.14
CA ASP A 189 21.17 43.37 4.12
C ASP A 189 20.35 43.87 2.93
N ASN A 190 19.30 43.17 2.52
CA ASN A 190 18.41 43.60 1.45
C ASN A 190 17.30 44.55 1.91
N GLN A 191 16.96 44.58 3.21
CA GLN A 191 15.89 45.44 3.73
C GLN A 191 16.40 46.81 4.17
N ILE A 192 17.67 46.94 4.57
CA ILE A 192 18.25 48.21 5.07
C ILE A 192 19.16 48.89 4.03
N GLY A 193 19.57 48.16 2.98
CA GLY A 193 20.52 48.61 1.95
C GLY A 193 19.92 49.40 0.80
N GLY A 194 18.68 49.90 0.89
CA GLY A 194 17.98 50.64 -0.20
C GLY A 194 18.20 52.15 -0.29
N ASP A 195 19.13 52.76 0.50
CA ASP A 195 19.48 54.17 0.40
C ASP A 195 21.01 54.34 0.42
N SER A 196 21.60 54.30 -0.76
CA SER A 196 22.95 54.84 -1.04
C SER A 196 22.97 55.47 -2.39
#